data_858f0232a484eca32a8e61fbf7b6dffc
#
_entry.id   858f0232a484eca32a8e61fbf7b6dffc
#
_cell.length_a   1.000
_cell.length_b   1.000
_cell.length_c   1.000
_cell.angle_alpha   90.00
_cell.angle_beta   90.00
_cell.angle_gamma   90.00
#
_symmetry.space_group_name_H-M   'P 1'
#
loop_
_entity.id
_entity.type
_entity.pdbx_description
1 polymer ?
#
loop_
_entity_poly.entity_id
_entity_poly.type
_entity_poly.pdbx_seq_one_letter_code
_entity_poly.pdbx_strand_id
1 'polypeptide(L)'
;GVIETARKHSDKIGTVYAGENGIIGALTENLIDTSLESDADIAALNHTPSGGFGSCRYKMKSLEANRAEYERLIDVFKAHNIGYFFYNGGGDSADTCLKVSQLSESMGYPIQAIHIPKTVDNDLPVTDNCPGFGSVAKYIAVSTMEASFDVASMAATSTKIFVLEVMGRHAGWIAAAGGLVDSSIPVVILFPEVDFNEEKFLAKVDKNVKEFGYCTIVVSEGTKWPDGSFLAEQGTRDDFGHAQLGGAAPV
;
A
#
# COMPACT_ATOMS: atom_id res chain seq x y z
N GLY A 1 -3.99 -18.06 5.53
CA GLY A 1 -3.18 -18.80 4.55
C GLY A 1 -1.98 -19.50 5.18
N VAL A 2 -0.87 -18.78 5.56
CA VAL A 2 0.37 -19.42 6.08
C VAL A 2 0.08 -20.31 7.28
N ILE A 3 -0.57 -19.81 8.34
CA ILE A 3 -0.85 -20.55 9.56
C ILE A 3 -1.72 -21.78 9.28
N GLU A 4 -2.82 -21.62 8.54
CA GLU A 4 -3.73 -22.72 8.19
C GLU A 4 -3.03 -23.79 7.35
N THR A 5 -2.15 -23.37 6.43
CA THR A 5 -1.38 -24.33 5.62
C THR A 5 -0.37 -25.08 6.48
N ALA A 6 0.33 -24.39 7.38
CA ALA A 6 1.26 -25.03 8.29
C ALA A 6 0.55 -26.07 9.22
N ARG A 7 -0.63 -25.74 9.75
CA ARG A 7 -1.45 -26.69 10.54
C ARG A 7 -1.83 -27.95 9.77
N LYS A 8 -2.08 -27.84 8.45
CA LYS A 8 -2.35 -29.01 7.58
C LYS A 8 -1.13 -29.89 7.34
N HIS A 9 0.05 -29.36 7.59
CA HIS A 9 1.34 -30.04 7.41
C HIS A 9 2.11 -30.15 8.73
N SER A 10 1.40 -30.40 9.83
CA SER A 10 1.98 -30.49 11.17
C SER A 10 2.98 -31.65 11.35
N ASP A 11 3.02 -32.57 10.40
CA ASP A 11 4.05 -33.61 10.28
C ASP A 11 5.43 -33.05 9.86
N LYS A 12 5.48 -31.84 9.28
CA LYS A 12 6.70 -31.20 8.76
C LYS A 12 6.97 -29.84 9.38
N ILE A 13 5.91 -29.12 9.74
CA ILE A 13 5.98 -27.76 10.30
C ILE A 13 5.54 -27.83 11.74
N GLY A 14 6.37 -27.37 12.64
CA GLY A 14 6.04 -27.25 14.06
C GLY A 14 5.19 -25.99 14.32
N THR A 15 5.64 -25.18 15.27
CA THR A 15 4.93 -23.95 15.64
C THR A 15 5.11 -22.85 14.58
N VAL A 16 4.05 -22.11 14.34
CA VAL A 16 4.08 -20.87 13.58
C VAL A 16 4.03 -19.70 14.55
N TYR A 17 5.07 -18.91 14.57
CA TYR A 17 5.14 -17.68 15.35
C TYR A 17 4.78 -16.48 14.49
N ALA A 18 4.04 -15.55 15.07
CA ALA A 18 3.80 -14.23 14.48
C ALA A 18 4.51 -13.15 15.29
N GLY A 19 5.34 -12.33 14.65
CA GLY A 19 5.94 -11.18 15.34
C GLY A 19 4.89 -10.11 15.62
N GLU A 20 4.68 -9.75 16.89
CA GLU A 20 3.78 -8.67 17.27
C GLU A 20 4.28 -7.34 16.71
N ASN A 21 3.45 -6.63 15.99
CA ASN A 21 3.83 -5.43 15.24
C ASN A 21 4.92 -5.69 14.18
N GLY A 22 4.89 -6.85 13.53
CA GLY A 22 5.79 -7.19 12.43
C GLY A 22 7.24 -7.44 12.83
N ILE A 23 8.20 -6.85 12.10
CA ILE A 23 9.63 -7.12 12.30
C ILE A 23 10.13 -6.66 13.69
N ILE A 24 9.52 -5.66 14.29
CA ILE A 24 9.88 -5.21 15.64
C ILE A 24 9.64 -6.32 16.64
N GLY A 25 8.52 -7.03 16.54
CA GLY A 25 8.24 -8.19 17.40
C GLY A 25 9.27 -9.29 17.23
N ALA A 26 9.72 -9.55 16.01
CA ALA A 26 10.78 -10.53 15.78
C ALA A 26 12.12 -10.08 16.40
N LEU A 27 12.50 -8.81 16.23
CA LEU A 27 13.74 -8.25 16.81
C LEU A 27 13.75 -8.23 18.35
N THR A 28 12.61 -7.95 18.95
CA THR A 28 12.44 -7.87 20.40
C THR A 28 12.05 -9.20 21.05
N GLU A 29 11.91 -10.26 20.21
CA GLU A 29 11.49 -11.60 20.66
C GLU A 29 10.07 -11.63 21.24
N ASN A 30 9.23 -10.67 20.83
CA ASN A 30 7.82 -10.64 21.15
C ASN A 30 7.05 -11.41 20.07
N LEU A 31 7.00 -12.73 20.25
CA LEU A 31 6.47 -13.69 19.29
C LEU A 31 5.17 -14.29 19.83
N ILE A 32 4.11 -14.19 19.05
CA ILE A 32 2.82 -14.81 19.35
C ILE A 32 2.87 -16.25 18.86
N ASP A 33 2.70 -17.21 19.75
CA ASP A 33 2.58 -18.61 19.42
C ASP A 33 1.16 -18.91 18.92
N THR A 34 1.01 -19.04 17.61
CA THR A 34 -0.29 -19.26 17.01
C THR A 34 -0.86 -20.68 17.24
N SER A 35 -0.07 -21.60 17.80
CA SER A 35 -0.56 -22.93 18.17
C SER A 35 -1.49 -22.90 19.40
N LEU A 36 -1.42 -21.84 20.19
CA LEU A 36 -2.28 -21.62 21.35
C LEU A 36 -3.67 -21.09 20.97
N GLU A 37 -3.85 -20.63 19.73
CA GLU A 37 -5.10 -20.09 19.23
C GLU A 37 -6.01 -21.18 18.67
N SER A 38 -7.31 -21.02 18.84
CA SER A 38 -8.28 -21.96 18.26
C SER A 38 -8.32 -21.87 16.73
N ASP A 39 -8.83 -22.93 16.08
CA ASP A 39 -9.04 -22.90 14.62
C ASP A 39 -10.04 -21.81 14.21
N ALA A 40 -11.02 -21.51 15.07
CA ALA A 40 -11.99 -20.45 14.84
C ALA A 40 -11.33 -19.06 14.85
N ASP A 41 -10.42 -18.80 15.79
CA ASP A 41 -9.69 -17.53 15.87
C ASP A 41 -8.77 -17.35 14.66
N ILE A 42 -8.07 -18.41 14.25
CA ILE A 42 -7.24 -18.36 13.05
C ILE A 42 -8.10 -18.14 11.79
N ALA A 43 -9.25 -18.79 11.68
CA ALA A 43 -10.16 -18.56 10.56
C ALA A 43 -10.73 -17.13 10.54
N ALA A 44 -10.96 -16.53 11.70
CA ALA A 44 -11.43 -15.15 11.82
C ALA A 44 -10.46 -14.13 11.21
N LEU A 45 -9.15 -14.44 11.17
CA LEU A 45 -8.16 -13.59 10.50
C LEU A 45 -8.45 -13.34 9.01
N ASN A 46 -9.18 -14.23 8.34
CA ASN A 46 -9.57 -14.04 6.94
C ASN A 46 -10.53 -12.85 6.75
N HIS A 47 -11.22 -12.44 7.81
CA HIS A 47 -12.20 -11.36 7.81
C HIS A 47 -11.80 -10.20 8.73
N THR A 48 -10.65 -10.29 9.40
CA THR A 48 -10.13 -9.24 10.27
C THR A 48 -9.53 -8.11 9.41
N PRO A 49 -10.04 -6.88 9.52
CA PRO A 49 -9.44 -5.74 8.83
C PRO A 49 -8.05 -5.42 9.39
N SER A 50 -7.15 -4.91 8.53
CA SER A 50 -5.76 -4.58 8.86
C SER A 50 -4.90 -5.81 9.21
N GLY A 51 -3.77 -5.62 9.90
CA GLY A 51 -2.89 -6.71 10.34
C GLY A 51 -3.34 -7.30 11.67
N GLY A 52 -3.79 -8.56 11.70
CA GLY A 52 -4.27 -9.23 12.90
C GLY A 52 -3.24 -9.29 14.04
N PHE A 53 -1.94 -9.28 13.71
CA PHE A 53 -0.83 -9.26 14.67
C PHE A 53 -0.18 -7.87 14.81
N GLY A 54 -0.84 -6.82 14.34
CA GLY A 54 -0.29 -5.49 14.26
C GLY A 54 0.66 -5.30 13.07
N SER A 55 1.16 -4.10 12.93
CA SER A 55 2.12 -3.71 11.87
C SER A 55 3.04 -2.61 12.38
N CYS A 56 4.17 -2.40 11.71
CA CYS A 56 5.06 -1.29 12.00
C CYS A 56 5.53 -0.61 10.72
N ARG A 57 5.92 0.65 10.85
CA ARG A 57 6.73 1.37 9.89
C ARG A 57 8.18 1.33 10.37
N TYR A 58 8.91 0.30 9.97
CA TYR A 58 10.29 0.11 10.36
C TYR A 58 11.11 -0.36 9.16
N LYS A 59 12.17 0.39 8.86
CA LYS A 59 13.10 0.06 7.78
C LYS A 59 14.43 -0.38 8.37
N MET A 60 14.75 -1.65 8.22
CA MET A 60 16.10 -2.11 8.51
C MET A 60 17.08 -1.49 7.52
N LYS A 61 18.11 -0.83 8.02
CA LYS A 61 19.13 -0.18 7.19
C LYS A 61 19.94 -1.20 6.40
N SER A 62 20.95 -0.76 5.63
CA SER A 62 21.83 -1.69 4.92
C SER A 62 22.58 -2.60 5.90
N LEU A 63 23.03 -3.77 5.43
CA LEU A 63 23.80 -4.70 6.25
C LEU A 63 25.08 -4.05 6.82
N GLU A 64 25.72 -3.17 6.06
CA GLU A 64 26.92 -2.47 6.49
C GLU A 64 26.62 -1.46 7.62
N ALA A 65 25.47 -0.81 7.56
CA ALA A 65 25.08 0.22 8.52
C ALA A 65 24.49 -0.35 9.81
N ASN A 66 23.90 -1.54 9.76
CA ASN A 66 23.18 -2.10 10.91
C ASN A 66 23.22 -3.63 10.99
N ARG A 67 24.39 -4.20 10.84
CA ARG A 67 24.59 -5.65 10.86
C ARG A 67 24.07 -6.30 12.16
N ALA A 68 24.20 -5.61 13.29
CA ALA A 68 23.80 -6.13 14.59
C ALA A 68 22.28 -6.44 14.68
N GLU A 69 21.40 -5.67 14.02
CA GLU A 69 19.97 -5.98 14.00
C GLU A 69 19.67 -7.28 13.23
N TYR A 70 20.35 -7.48 12.11
CA TYR A 70 20.18 -8.71 11.33
C TYR A 70 20.73 -9.93 12.09
N GLU A 71 21.88 -9.80 12.76
CA GLU A 71 22.43 -10.85 13.60
C GLU A 71 21.48 -11.17 14.76
N ARG A 72 20.92 -10.15 15.42
CA ARG A 72 19.90 -10.34 16.46
C ARG A 72 18.68 -11.10 15.93
N LEU A 73 18.18 -10.76 14.74
CA LEU A 73 17.05 -11.45 14.11
C LEU A 73 17.36 -12.93 13.88
N ILE A 74 18.57 -13.25 13.37
CA ILE A 74 18.99 -14.62 13.14
C ILE A 74 19.14 -15.38 14.48
N ASP A 75 19.62 -14.72 15.53
CA ASP A 75 19.74 -15.33 16.86
C ASP A 75 18.37 -15.67 17.46
N VAL A 76 17.36 -14.80 17.29
CA VAL A 76 15.98 -15.11 17.67
C VAL A 76 15.47 -16.31 16.87
N PHE A 77 15.72 -16.34 15.58
CA PHE A 77 15.28 -17.46 14.73
C PHE A 77 15.94 -18.79 15.15
N LYS A 78 17.22 -18.76 15.51
CA LYS A 78 17.92 -19.93 16.07
C LYS A 78 17.33 -20.38 17.40
N ALA A 79 17.08 -19.44 18.30
CA ALA A 79 16.55 -19.74 19.64
C ALA A 79 15.17 -20.44 19.58
N HIS A 80 14.35 -20.07 18.60
CA HIS A 80 13.02 -20.63 18.39
C HIS A 80 12.96 -21.72 17.30
N ASN A 81 14.11 -22.18 16.80
CA ASN A 81 14.20 -23.19 15.73
C ASN A 81 13.38 -22.84 14.48
N ILE A 82 13.42 -21.55 14.08
CA ILE A 82 12.68 -21.03 12.91
C ILE A 82 13.54 -21.24 11.66
N GLY A 83 13.07 -22.05 10.72
CA GLY A 83 13.70 -22.30 9.43
C GLY A 83 13.00 -21.61 8.25
N TYR A 84 11.80 -21.11 8.45
CA TYR A 84 10.99 -20.41 7.44
C TYR A 84 10.61 -19.03 7.94
N PHE A 85 10.86 -18.02 7.14
CA PHE A 85 10.52 -16.63 7.45
C PHE A 85 9.63 -16.05 6.36
N PHE A 86 8.37 -15.79 6.68
CA PHE A 86 7.43 -15.11 5.80
C PHE A 86 7.35 -13.64 6.20
N TYR A 87 7.69 -12.76 5.27
CA TYR A 87 7.64 -11.32 5.53
C TYR A 87 6.65 -10.64 4.59
N ASN A 88 5.51 -10.24 5.15
CA ASN A 88 4.45 -9.56 4.42
C ASN A 88 4.69 -8.04 4.47
N GLY A 89 4.80 -7.39 3.31
CA GLY A 89 5.02 -5.95 3.27
C GLY A 89 5.30 -5.40 1.88
N GLY A 90 5.73 -4.14 1.84
CA GLY A 90 6.10 -3.43 0.63
C GLY A 90 7.55 -3.71 0.17
N GLY A 91 8.08 -2.83 -0.69
CA GLY A 91 9.41 -2.98 -1.27
C GLY A 91 10.55 -3.05 -0.23
N ASP A 92 10.50 -2.25 0.84
CA ASP A 92 11.49 -2.31 1.92
C ASP A 92 11.46 -3.65 2.67
N SER A 93 10.30 -4.28 2.77
CA SER A 93 10.16 -5.62 3.36
C SER A 93 10.75 -6.70 2.44
N ALA A 94 10.64 -6.52 1.12
CA ALA A 94 11.27 -7.41 0.15
C ALA A 94 12.80 -7.35 0.24
N ASP A 95 13.37 -6.14 0.32
CA ASP A 95 14.79 -5.91 0.48
C ASP A 95 15.32 -6.53 1.80
N THR A 96 14.60 -6.32 2.90
CA THR A 96 14.92 -6.95 4.20
C THR A 96 14.87 -8.47 4.12
N CYS A 97 13.86 -9.04 3.48
CA CYS A 97 13.70 -10.49 3.30
C CYS A 97 14.90 -11.08 2.54
N LEU A 98 15.35 -10.42 1.47
CA LEU A 98 16.52 -10.80 0.70
C LEU A 98 17.79 -10.77 1.56
N LYS A 99 18.01 -9.69 2.32
CA LYS A 99 19.18 -9.53 3.19
C LYS A 99 19.21 -10.57 4.32
N VAL A 100 18.06 -10.87 4.92
CA VAL A 100 17.94 -11.94 5.92
C VAL A 100 18.34 -13.30 5.33
N SER A 101 17.86 -13.63 4.14
CA SER A 101 18.22 -14.87 3.45
C SER A 101 19.74 -14.97 3.26
N GLN A 102 20.38 -13.94 2.69
CA GLN A 102 21.81 -13.92 2.41
C GLN A 102 22.67 -14.01 3.69
N LEU A 103 22.31 -13.24 4.70
CA LEU A 103 23.07 -13.24 5.96
C LEU A 103 22.91 -14.54 6.73
N SER A 104 21.70 -15.10 6.79
CA SER A 104 21.45 -16.38 7.46
C SER A 104 22.31 -17.51 6.92
N GLU A 105 22.48 -17.55 5.60
CA GLU A 105 23.37 -18.51 4.92
C GLU A 105 24.84 -18.28 5.36
N SER A 106 25.30 -17.02 5.33
CA SER A 106 26.67 -16.67 5.72
C SER A 106 26.97 -16.94 7.22
N MET A 107 25.95 -16.93 8.07
CA MET A 107 26.04 -17.25 9.51
C MET A 107 25.91 -18.76 9.80
N GLY A 108 25.80 -19.61 8.77
CA GLY A 108 25.65 -21.06 8.93
C GLY A 108 24.29 -21.48 9.50
N TYR A 109 23.28 -20.65 9.37
CA TYR A 109 21.89 -20.95 9.74
C TYR A 109 20.97 -20.56 8.59
N PRO A 110 20.94 -21.32 7.48
CA PRO A 110 20.16 -20.96 6.30
C PRO A 110 18.67 -20.97 6.61
N ILE A 111 18.01 -19.84 6.31
CA ILE A 111 16.57 -19.63 6.49
C ILE A 111 15.93 -19.49 5.11
N GLN A 112 14.82 -20.16 4.90
CA GLN A 112 14.00 -19.94 3.72
C GLN A 112 13.14 -18.70 3.94
N ALA A 113 13.61 -17.55 3.42
CA ALA A 113 12.91 -16.29 3.52
C ALA A 113 12.01 -16.09 2.29
N ILE A 114 10.73 -15.85 2.53
CA ILE A 114 9.70 -15.68 1.49
C ILE A 114 8.99 -14.36 1.70
N HIS A 115 9.13 -13.45 0.74
CA HIS A 115 8.39 -12.20 0.75
C HIS A 115 6.96 -12.40 0.23
N ILE A 116 5.99 -11.85 0.96
CA ILE A 116 4.59 -11.80 0.55
C ILE A 116 4.29 -10.33 0.21
N PRO A 117 4.28 -9.96 -1.09
CA PRO A 117 4.15 -8.57 -1.48
C PRO A 117 2.74 -8.03 -1.21
N LYS A 118 2.67 -6.75 -0.82
CA LYS A 118 1.42 -6.01 -0.71
C LYS A 118 1.63 -4.57 -1.19
N THR A 119 0.66 -4.07 -1.94
CA THR A 119 0.44 -2.66 -2.24
C THR A 119 -1.00 -2.50 -2.69
N VAL A 120 -1.62 -1.39 -2.36
CA VAL A 120 -2.96 -1.04 -2.85
C VAL A 120 -2.87 -0.33 -4.21
N ASP A 121 -1.69 0.15 -4.59
CA ASP A 121 -1.46 0.93 -5.82
C ASP A 121 -1.60 0.08 -7.09
N ASN A 122 -1.65 -1.24 -6.94
CA ASN A 122 -1.76 -2.21 -8.04
C ASN A 122 -0.59 -2.13 -9.03
N ASP A 123 0.61 -1.86 -8.54
CA ASP A 123 1.82 -1.58 -9.33
C ASP A 123 2.86 -2.71 -9.32
N LEU A 124 2.50 -3.90 -8.82
CA LEU A 124 3.39 -5.05 -8.85
C LEU A 124 3.47 -5.65 -10.26
N PRO A 125 4.68 -5.93 -10.77
CA PRO A 125 4.84 -6.56 -12.07
C PRO A 125 4.27 -7.99 -12.07
N VAL A 126 3.75 -8.41 -13.21
CA VAL A 126 3.17 -9.76 -13.43
C VAL A 126 2.05 -10.10 -12.43
N THR A 127 1.32 -9.08 -11.97
CA THR A 127 0.23 -9.20 -10.99
C THR A 127 -0.97 -8.42 -11.48
N ASP A 128 -2.11 -9.08 -11.69
CA ASP A 128 -3.32 -8.43 -12.21
C ASP A 128 -4.06 -7.64 -11.12
N ASN A 129 -4.07 -8.16 -9.89
CA ASN A 129 -4.79 -7.57 -8.78
C ASN A 129 -4.02 -7.70 -7.47
N CYS A 130 -3.54 -6.60 -6.96
CA CYS A 130 -2.87 -6.52 -5.67
C CYS A 130 -3.86 -6.52 -4.50
N PRO A 131 -3.44 -6.99 -3.31
CA PRO A 131 -4.30 -7.03 -2.13
C PRO A 131 -4.88 -5.65 -1.78
N GLY A 132 -6.19 -5.57 -1.67
CA GLY A 132 -6.92 -4.36 -1.33
C GLY A 132 -7.29 -3.46 -2.51
N PHE A 133 -6.70 -3.64 -3.70
CA PHE A 133 -6.98 -2.79 -4.87
C PHE A 133 -8.46 -2.83 -5.27
N GLY A 134 -9.06 -4.01 -5.39
CA GLY A 134 -10.48 -4.12 -5.77
C GLY A 134 -11.42 -3.41 -4.79
N SER A 135 -11.11 -3.44 -3.49
CA SER A 135 -11.88 -2.72 -2.46
C SER A 135 -11.72 -1.21 -2.58
N VAL A 136 -10.49 -0.71 -2.77
CA VAL A 136 -10.25 0.73 -2.93
C VAL A 136 -10.83 1.26 -4.25
N ALA A 137 -10.73 0.49 -5.33
CA ALA A 137 -11.32 0.86 -6.61
C ALA A 137 -12.84 1.07 -6.48
N LYS A 138 -13.54 0.15 -5.81
CA LYS A 138 -14.96 0.29 -5.50
C LYS A 138 -15.23 1.52 -4.63
N TYR A 139 -14.43 1.73 -3.60
CA TYR A 139 -14.59 2.87 -2.70
C TYR A 139 -14.42 4.21 -3.44
N ILE A 140 -13.39 4.33 -4.28
CA ILE A 140 -13.15 5.55 -5.07
C ILE A 140 -14.28 5.79 -6.08
N ALA A 141 -14.75 4.75 -6.78
CA ALA A 141 -15.87 4.90 -7.71
C ALA A 141 -17.14 5.40 -7.00
N VAL A 142 -17.49 4.82 -5.85
CA VAL A 142 -18.67 5.22 -5.07
C VAL A 142 -18.48 6.64 -4.54
N SER A 143 -17.34 6.96 -3.93
CA SER A 143 -17.08 8.30 -3.39
C SER A 143 -17.09 9.38 -4.47
N THR A 144 -16.53 9.09 -5.65
CA THR A 144 -16.57 10.00 -6.81
C THR A 144 -18.01 10.25 -7.26
N MET A 145 -18.83 9.21 -7.33
CA MET A 145 -20.23 9.31 -7.72
C MET A 145 -21.04 10.13 -6.71
N GLU A 146 -20.91 9.83 -5.41
CA GLU A 146 -21.63 10.52 -4.33
C GLU A 146 -21.27 12.01 -4.29
N ALA A 147 -19.97 12.33 -4.34
CA ALA A 147 -19.50 13.71 -4.37
C ALA A 147 -19.96 14.46 -5.64
N SER A 148 -20.01 13.76 -6.76
CA SER A 148 -20.50 14.34 -8.03
C SER A 148 -21.97 14.73 -7.94
N PHE A 149 -22.81 13.90 -7.35
CA PHE A 149 -24.23 14.22 -7.13
C PHE A 149 -24.42 15.37 -6.15
N ASP A 150 -23.60 15.43 -5.09
CA ASP A 150 -23.65 16.53 -4.14
C ASP A 150 -23.31 17.86 -4.82
N VAL A 151 -22.21 17.92 -5.57
CA VAL A 151 -21.82 19.13 -6.32
C VAL A 151 -22.86 19.47 -7.38
N ALA A 152 -23.37 18.51 -8.13
CA ALA A 152 -24.41 18.74 -9.14
C ALA A 152 -25.65 19.41 -8.50
N SER A 153 -26.03 19.01 -7.29
CA SER A 153 -27.19 19.55 -6.58
C SER A 153 -27.09 21.04 -6.24
N MET A 154 -25.86 21.54 -6.02
CA MET A 154 -25.62 22.94 -5.62
C MET A 154 -24.99 23.80 -6.72
N ALA A 155 -24.59 23.22 -7.83
CA ALA A 155 -23.80 23.88 -8.89
C ALA A 155 -24.43 25.15 -9.47
N ALA A 156 -25.75 25.27 -9.45
CA ALA A 156 -26.46 26.45 -9.97
C ALA A 156 -26.12 27.73 -9.21
N THR A 157 -25.91 27.64 -7.90
CA THR A 157 -25.79 28.81 -7.02
C THR A 157 -24.53 28.82 -6.15
N SER A 158 -23.77 27.73 -6.10
CA SER A 158 -22.64 27.56 -5.21
C SER A 158 -21.46 26.88 -5.91
N THR A 159 -20.91 25.82 -5.30
CA THR A 159 -19.72 25.08 -5.75
C THR A 159 -20.00 24.34 -7.05
N LYS A 160 -19.08 24.45 -8.01
CA LYS A 160 -19.17 23.79 -9.32
C LYS A 160 -18.09 22.75 -9.53
N ILE A 161 -17.08 22.69 -8.68
CA ILE A 161 -15.92 21.82 -8.84
C ILE A 161 -15.68 21.07 -7.54
N PHE A 162 -15.46 19.76 -7.66
CA PHE A 162 -14.99 18.90 -6.58
C PHE A 162 -13.71 18.22 -7.00
N VAL A 163 -12.73 18.16 -6.11
CA VAL A 163 -11.45 17.51 -6.34
C VAL A 163 -11.24 16.42 -5.31
N LEU A 164 -11.06 15.19 -5.80
CA LEU A 164 -10.73 14.02 -4.99
C LEU A 164 -9.27 13.65 -5.25
N GLU A 165 -8.42 13.84 -4.26
CA GLU A 165 -7.04 13.35 -4.30
C GLU A 165 -6.97 11.91 -3.82
N VAL A 166 -6.24 11.07 -4.56
CA VAL A 166 -6.10 9.64 -4.28
C VAL A 166 -4.65 9.21 -4.28
N MET A 167 -4.37 8.11 -3.60
CA MET A 167 -3.06 7.46 -3.62
C MET A 167 -2.70 6.99 -5.03
N GLY A 168 -1.40 6.79 -5.26
CA GLY A 168 -0.84 6.29 -6.50
C GLY A 168 0.34 7.12 -6.97
N ARG A 169 1.50 6.95 -6.30
CA ARG A 169 2.70 7.76 -6.58
C ARG A 169 3.23 7.57 -8.00
N HIS A 170 3.20 6.34 -8.51
CA HIS A 170 3.79 5.96 -9.79
C HIS A 170 2.82 5.21 -10.71
N ALA A 171 1.66 4.80 -10.19
CA ALA A 171 0.66 4.06 -10.93
C ALA A 171 -0.74 4.64 -10.67
N GLY A 172 -1.45 4.96 -11.73
CA GLY A 172 -2.74 5.65 -11.70
C GLY A 172 -3.96 4.74 -11.60
N TRP A 173 -3.81 3.48 -11.20
CA TRP A 173 -4.94 2.54 -11.12
C TRP A 173 -6.05 2.98 -10.19
N ILE A 174 -5.69 3.57 -9.03
CA ILE A 174 -6.67 4.08 -8.07
C ILE A 174 -7.39 5.30 -8.64
N ALA A 175 -6.66 6.22 -9.27
CA ALA A 175 -7.26 7.38 -9.94
C ALA A 175 -8.20 6.93 -11.09
N ALA A 176 -7.78 5.92 -11.88
CA ALA A 176 -8.59 5.36 -12.95
C ALA A 176 -9.96 4.84 -12.46
N ALA A 177 -10.02 4.32 -11.23
CA ALA A 177 -11.27 3.85 -10.63
C ALA A 177 -12.33 4.96 -10.49
N GLY A 178 -11.92 6.22 -10.38
CA GLY A 178 -12.83 7.37 -10.43
C GLY A 178 -13.59 7.50 -11.74
N GLY A 179 -13.10 6.88 -12.81
CA GLY A 179 -13.79 6.82 -14.12
C GLY A 179 -14.84 5.71 -14.26
N LEU A 180 -15.02 4.87 -13.22
CA LEU A 180 -16.05 3.82 -13.20
C LEU A 180 -17.45 4.34 -12.85
N VAL A 181 -17.61 5.62 -12.69
CA VAL A 181 -18.90 6.29 -12.49
C VAL A 181 -19.75 6.26 -13.76
N ASP A 182 -21.03 6.61 -13.64
CA ASP A 182 -21.91 6.76 -14.79
C ASP A 182 -21.36 7.76 -15.82
N SER A 183 -21.47 7.43 -17.11
CA SER A 183 -20.93 8.23 -18.21
C SER A 183 -21.54 9.64 -18.34
N SER A 184 -22.66 9.92 -17.67
CA SER A 184 -23.26 11.26 -17.58
C SER A 184 -22.55 12.18 -16.59
N ILE A 185 -21.69 11.65 -15.73
CA ILE A 185 -20.93 12.43 -14.74
C ILE A 185 -19.67 12.99 -15.39
N PRO A 186 -19.46 14.32 -15.40
CA PRO A 186 -18.29 14.94 -16.02
C PRO A 186 -17.05 14.80 -15.12
N VAL A 187 -16.30 13.71 -15.29
CA VAL A 187 -15.06 13.44 -14.54
C VAL A 187 -13.84 13.78 -15.38
N VAL A 188 -12.86 14.42 -14.77
CA VAL A 188 -11.49 14.58 -15.27
C VAL A 188 -10.56 13.78 -14.37
N ILE A 189 -9.68 12.96 -14.94
CA ILE A 189 -8.74 12.15 -14.18
C ILE A 189 -7.32 12.60 -14.53
N LEU A 190 -6.51 12.85 -13.49
CA LEU A 190 -5.10 13.18 -13.61
C LEU A 190 -4.25 11.99 -13.14
N PHE A 191 -3.46 11.47 -14.06
CA PHE A 191 -2.64 10.26 -13.87
C PHE A 191 -1.18 10.60 -13.58
N PRO A 192 -0.47 9.83 -12.77
CA PRO A 192 0.97 10.03 -12.52
C PRO A 192 1.84 9.66 -13.74
N GLU A 193 1.29 8.91 -14.70
CA GLU A 193 1.95 8.52 -15.94
C GLU A 193 1.86 9.58 -17.05
N VAL A 194 1.06 10.63 -16.84
CA VAL A 194 0.82 11.68 -17.85
C VAL A 194 1.24 13.03 -17.29
N ASP A 195 2.14 13.71 -17.99
CA ASP A 195 2.57 15.05 -17.59
C ASP A 195 1.38 16.01 -17.50
N PHE A 196 1.30 16.72 -16.38
CA PHE A 196 0.26 17.71 -16.16
C PHE A 196 0.44 18.90 -17.09
N ASN A 197 -0.63 19.29 -17.75
CA ASN A 197 -0.69 20.46 -18.59
C ASN A 197 -1.85 21.35 -18.13
N GLU A 198 -1.50 22.44 -17.46
CA GLU A 198 -2.46 23.35 -16.82
C GLU A 198 -3.47 23.92 -17.83
N GLU A 199 -3.01 24.37 -19.02
CA GLU A 199 -3.89 24.94 -20.03
C GLU A 199 -4.95 23.94 -20.51
N LYS A 200 -4.52 22.73 -20.83
CA LYS A 200 -5.43 21.65 -21.25
C LYS A 200 -6.39 21.24 -20.15
N PHE A 201 -5.90 21.19 -18.92
CA PHE A 201 -6.70 20.85 -17.74
C PHE A 201 -7.78 21.90 -17.53
N LEU A 202 -7.43 23.17 -17.44
CA LEU A 202 -8.38 24.27 -17.28
C LEU A 202 -9.41 24.33 -18.40
N ALA A 203 -8.97 24.14 -19.66
CA ALA A 203 -9.88 24.10 -20.81
C ALA A 203 -10.88 22.94 -20.71
N LYS A 204 -10.45 21.77 -20.21
CA LYS A 204 -11.33 20.61 -20.03
C LYS A 204 -12.34 20.84 -18.91
N VAL A 205 -11.90 21.40 -17.78
CA VAL A 205 -12.75 21.75 -16.65
C VAL A 205 -13.79 22.80 -17.06
N ASP A 206 -13.36 23.88 -17.73
CA ASP A 206 -14.26 24.94 -18.24
C ASP A 206 -15.31 24.37 -19.21
N LYS A 207 -14.88 23.48 -20.12
CA LYS A 207 -15.81 22.79 -21.01
C LYS A 207 -16.87 22.01 -20.24
N ASN A 208 -16.46 21.20 -19.25
CA ASN A 208 -17.38 20.38 -18.46
C ASN A 208 -18.35 21.26 -17.66
N VAL A 209 -17.85 22.34 -17.03
CA VAL A 209 -18.71 23.29 -16.29
C VAL A 209 -19.72 23.97 -17.19
N LYS A 210 -19.35 24.35 -18.43
CA LYS A 210 -20.27 24.96 -19.42
C LYS A 210 -21.33 23.99 -19.93
N GLU A 211 -20.96 22.72 -20.11
CA GLU A 211 -21.83 21.70 -20.70
C GLU A 211 -22.75 21.06 -19.66
N PHE A 212 -22.24 20.74 -18.46
CA PHE A 212 -22.95 19.98 -17.42
C PHE A 212 -23.31 20.81 -16.20
N GLY A 213 -22.78 22.02 -16.07
CA GLY A 213 -22.96 22.89 -14.89
C GLY A 213 -21.93 22.67 -13.77
N TYR A 214 -21.20 21.55 -13.78
CA TYR A 214 -20.21 21.18 -12.79
C TYR A 214 -19.10 20.29 -13.36
N CYS A 215 -18.06 20.02 -12.58
CA CYS A 215 -16.99 19.10 -12.93
C CYS A 215 -16.43 18.42 -11.66
N THR A 216 -16.23 17.10 -11.73
CA THR A 216 -15.52 16.33 -10.73
C THR A 216 -14.13 16.01 -11.24
N ILE A 217 -13.12 16.14 -10.37
CA ILE A 217 -11.72 15.86 -10.69
C ILE A 217 -11.23 14.77 -9.75
N VAL A 218 -10.59 13.75 -10.30
CA VAL A 218 -9.86 12.75 -9.51
C VAL A 218 -8.38 12.90 -9.84
N VAL A 219 -7.58 13.25 -8.86
CA VAL A 219 -6.15 13.50 -9.04
C VAL A 219 -5.31 12.49 -8.25
N SER A 220 -4.36 11.85 -8.91
CA SER A 220 -3.36 11.05 -8.21
C SER A 220 -2.36 11.95 -7.51
N GLU A 221 -1.99 11.63 -6.26
CA GLU A 221 -0.90 12.29 -5.52
C GLU A 221 0.42 12.32 -6.30
N GLY A 222 0.60 11.37 -7.21
CA GLY A 222 1.78 11.21 -8.05
C GLY A 222 1.76 11.99 -9.37
N THR A 223 0.76 12.84 -9.61
CA THR A 223 0.70 13.70 -10.80
C THR A 223 1.91 14.63 -10.86
N LYS A 224 2.51 14.78 -12.05
CA LYS A 224 3.78 15.48 -12.24
C LYS A 224 3.69 16.58 -13.28
N TRP A 225 4.52 17.59 -13.08
CA TRP A 225 4.88 18.57 -14.10
C TRP A 225 5.76 17.93 -15.20
N PRO A 226 5.89 18.57 -16.37
CA PRO A 226 6.74 18.05 -17.45
C PRO A 226 8.23 17.94 -17.10
N ASP A 227 8.69 18.62 -16.07
CA ASP A 227 10.06 18.54 -15.54
C ASP A 227 10.27 17.34 -14.59
N GLY A 228 9.20 16.57 -14.32
CA GLY A 228 9.21 15.40 -13.45
C GLY A 228 9.01 15.71 -11.97
N SER A 229 8.88 16.96 -11.56
CA SER A 229 8.51 17.32 -10.19
C SER A 229 7.04 16.99 -9.91
N PHE A 230 6.73 16.59 -8.67
CA PHE A 230 5.34 16.31 -8.30
C PHE A 230 4.56 17.61 -8.11
N LEU A 231 3.28 17.61 -8.51
CA LEU A 231 2.38 18.74 -8.25
C LEU A 231 2.31 19.06 -6.74
N ALA A 232 2.33 18.03 -5.92
CA ALA A 232 2.10 18.07 -4.47
C ALA A 232 3.38 17.94 -3.64
N GLU A 233 4.56 18.28 -4.17
CA GLU A 233 5.80 18.12 -3.41
C GLU A 233 5.90 19.16 -2.29
N GLN A 234 5.71 18.71 -1.04
CA GLN A 234 5.75 19.56 0.15
C GLN A 234 7.17 19.82 0.68
N GLY A 235 8.22 19.38 -0.02
CA GLY A 235 9.62 19.53 0.40
C GLY A 235 10.04 18.72 1.62
N THR A 236 9.14 17.95 2.22
CA THR A 236 9.40 17.05 3.35
C THR A 236 9.53 15.61 2.88
N ARG A 237 10.34 14.83 3.60
CA ARG A 237 10.48 13.39 3.35
C ARG A 237 10.06 12.61 4.58
N ASP A 238 9.47 11.44 4.36
CA ASP A 238 9.17 10.51 5.44
C ASP A 238 10.45 9.83 5.97
N ASP A 239 10.31 9.06 7.06
CA ASP A 239 11.43 8.33 7.68
C ASP A 239 12.07 7.29 6.75
N PHE A 240 11.45 6.99 5.61
CA PHE A 240 11.93 6.08 4.57
C PHE A 240 12.63 6.82 3.42
N GLY A 241 12.68 8.15 3.46
CA GLY A 241 13.30 9.00 2.45
C GLY A 241 12.42 9.28 1.22
N HIS A 242 11.13 8.89 1.25
CA HIS A 242 10.19 9.22 0.18
C HIS A 242 9.65 10.63 0.36
N ALA A 243 9.49 11.37 -0.74
CA ALA A 243 8.79 12.64 -0.72
C ALA A 243 7.38 12.45 -0.12
N GLN A 244 7.03 13.29 0.86
CA GLN A 244 5.65 13.33 1.33
C GLN A 244 4.82 14.03 0.25
N LEU A 245 3.89 13.28 -0.31
CA LEU A 245 2.90 13.75 -1.27
C LEU A 245 1.58 13.94 -0.53
N GLY A 246 0.67 14.63 -1.13
CA GLY A 246 -0.61 15.01 -0.54
C GLY A 246 -0.76 16.51 -0.59
N GLY A 247 -1.82 16.98 -1.27
CA GLY A 247 -2.03 18.39 -1.56
C GLY A 247 -1.90 18.72 -3.05
N ALA A 248 -2.02 17.74 -3.94
CA ALA A 248 -2.20 17.99 -5.37
C ALA A 248 -3.55 18.65 -5.65
N ALA A 249 -4.55 18.42 -4.82
CA ALA A 249 -5.87 19.01 -4.95
C ALA A 249 -5.91 20.53 -4.71
N PRO A 250 -5.11 21.14 -3.82
CA PRO A 250 -5.03 22.58 -3.63
C PRO A 250 -4.25 23.34 -4.71
N VAL A 251 -3.41 22.67 -5.51
CA VAL A 251 -2.63 23.27 -6.60
C VAL A 251 -3.51 23.50 -7.82
#